data_6302ea22114ae3e02a18a96aa92fe4a8
#
_entry.id   6302ea22114ae3e02a18a96aa92fe4a8
#
_cell.length_a   1.000
_cell.length_b   1.000
_cell.length_c   1.000
_cell.angle_alpha   90.00
_cell.angle_beta   90.00
_cell.angle_gamma   90.00
#
_symmetry.space_group_name_H-M   'P 1'
#
loop_
_entity.id
_entity.type
_entity.pdbx_description
1 polymer ?
#
loop_
_entity_poly.entity_id
_entity_poly.type
_entity_poly.pdbx_seq_one_letter_code
_entity_poly.pdbx_strand_id
1 'polypeptide(L)'
;QANLDWACKYSNKTVSYQIITDNYILSQMSDYNYLLDACPNPKKFDLVIANPPYMKIAKDAPEALAMPDVCYGAPNLYFLFVSMSLFNLNDLGEMVYIIPRSWTSGAYFKQFRKRFFEEGVLEHIHLFVSRDKVFEKESVLQETIIIKVKKTATKPNNITISTTQSNSDFSNRTVFKAPYDTIVNGKDCYVYLVTNKDEADILNTLNRLSDTLPSIGLRMKTGLTVDFRNREALRNNAEEDAVPLFYSQHIQNGKVVFPVGKEHEYIVTGQRGLLQENTNYLFVKRFTAKEEHRRLQCGVYLARKHPEYAEISTQNKINFISGLRELSECVVY
;
A
#
# COMPACT_ATOMS: atom_id res chain seq x y z
N GLN A 1 35.17 4.34 -4.24
CA GLN A 1 36.50 3.67 -4.14
C GLN A 1 37.14 3.96 -2.80
N ALA A 2 37.41 5.21 -2.41
CA ALA A 2 38.08 5.59 -1.16
C ALA A 2 37.51 4.93 0.11
N ASN A 3 36.17 4.78 0.20
CA ASN A 3 35.51 4.12 1.34
C ASN A 3 35.78 2.62 1.39
N LEU A 4 35.86 1.96 0.24
CA LEU A 4 36.18 0.53 0.15
C LEU A 4 37.66 0.29 0.50
N ASP A 5 38.55 1.12 -0.03
CA ASP A 5 39.99 1.08 0.29
C ASP A 5 40.22 1.29 1.80
N TRP A 6 39.52 2.26 2.40
CA TRP A 6 39.56 2.50 3.84
C TRP A 6 39.02 1.30 4.64
N ALA A 7 37.89 0.73 4.25
CA ALA A 7 37.29 -0.43 4.93
C ALA A 7 38.19 -1.67 4.85
N CYS A 8 38.83 -1.92 3.71
CA CYS A 8 39.82 -3.00 3.54
C CYS A 8 41.04 -2.80 4.47
N LYS A 9 41.57 -1.60 4.50
CA LYS A 9 42.69 -1.25 5.38
C LYS A 9 42.35 -1.39 6.86
N TYR A 10 41.16 -0.91 7.27
CA TYR A 10 40.72 -0.95 8.66
C TYR A 10 40.41 -2.37 9.14
N SER A 11 39.80 -3.20 8.29
CA SER A 11 39.45 -4.58 8.62
C SER A 11 40.58 -5.58 8.43
N ASN A 12 41.76 -5.13 7.92
CA ASN A 12 42.88 -5.98 7.52
C ASN A 12 42.46 -7.13 6.58
N LYS A 13 41.49 -6.87 5.69
CA LYS A 13 41.01 -7.82 4.69
C LYS A 13 41.26 -7.29 3.29
N THR A 14 41.66 -8.17 2.39
CA THR A 14 41.73 -7.87 0.97
C THR A 14 40.42 -8.22 0.31
N VAL A 15 39.79 -7.25 -0.37
CA VAL A 15 38.56 -7.42 -1.12
C VAL A 15 38.83 -6.97 -2.55
N SER A 16 38.55 -7.85 -3.51
CA SER A 16 38.47 -7.46 -4.92
C SER A 16 37.13 -6.80 -5.21
N TYR A 17 37.15 -5.67 -5.90
CA TYR A 17 35.89 -4.99 -6.26
C TYR A 17 35.96 -4.42 -7.68
N GLN A 18 34.77 -4.23 -8.26
CA GLN A 18 34.58 -3.54 -9.52
C GLN A 18 33.54 -2.44 -9.31
N ILE A 19 33.83 -1.23 -9.78
CA ILE A 19 32.86 -0.12 -9.80
C ILE A 19 32.25 -0.07 -11.20
N ILE A 20 30.91 -0.18 -11.27
CA ILE A 20 30.13 -0.09 -12.49
C ILE A 20 29.28 1.17 -12.42
N THR A 21 29.34 2.02 -13.43
CA THR A 21 28.64 3.31 -13.49
C THR A 21 27.44 3.29 -14.46
N ASP A 22 27.17 2.16 -15.04
CA ASP A 22 26.07 1.96 -15.99
C ASP A 22 24.69 1.98 -15.31
N ASN A 23 23.65 2.22 -16.09
CA ASN A 23 22.29 2.05 -15.62
C ASN A 23 22.05 0.58 -15.27
N TYR A 24 21.83 0.28 -14.00
CA TYR A 24 21.73 -1.10 -13.50
C TYR A 24 20.64 -1.92 -14.20
N ILE A 25 19.45 -1.33 -14.43
CA ILE A 25 18.35 -2.04 -15.06
C ILE A 25 18.67 -2.31 -16.55
N LEU A 26 19.09 -1.27 -17.27
CA LEU A 26 19.32 -1.37 -18.70
C LEU A 26 20.53 -2.24 -19.04
N SER A 27 21.58 -2.24 -18.20
CA SER A 27 22.73 -3.10 -18.36
C SER A 27 22.44 -4.60 -18.21
N GLN A 28 21.30 -4.96 -17.58
CA GLN A 28 20.86 -6.33 -17.39
C GLN A 28 19.66 -6.71 -18.28
N MET A 29 19.18 -5.77 -19.11
CA MET A 29 17.95 -5.94 -19.88
C MET A 29 17.99 -7.15 -20.83
N SER A 30 19.11 -7.38 -21.51
CA SER A 30 19.27 -8.52 -22.41
C SER A 30 19.12 -9.84 -21.66
N ASP A 31 19.78 -9.97 -20.51
CA ASP A 31 19.73 -11.18 -19.70
C ASP A 31 18.33 -11.42 -19.12
N TYR A 32 17.66 -10.37 -18.66
CA TYR A 32 16.30 -10.42 -18.13
C TYR A 32 15.28 -10.86 -19.19
N ASN A 33 15.35 -10.32 -20.39
CA ASN A 33 14.48 -10.70 -21.50
C ASN A 33 14.75 -12.10 -22.01
N TYR A 34 16.00 -12.57 -21.95
CA TYR A 34 16.40 -13.92 -22.36
C TYR A 34 15.81 -15.03 -21.48
N LEU A 35 15.41 -14.75 -20.26
CA LEU A 35 14.73 -15.75 -19.42
C LEU A 35 13.41 -16.25 -20.01
N LEU A 36 12.80 -15.49 -20.91
CA LEU A 36 11.62 -15.93 -21.65
C LEU A 36 11.98 -16.93 -22.77
N ASP A 37 13.27 -16.99 -23.20
CA ASP A 37 13.74 -17.72 -24.36
C ASP A 37 14.99 -18.63 -24.16
N ALA A 38 15.28 -19.09 -22.94
CA ALA A 38 16.43 -19.95 -22.60
C ALA A 38 17.80 -19.26 -22.58
N CYS A 39 18.17 -18.71 -21.49
CA CYS A 39 19.32 -17.83 -21.28
C CYS A 39 20.67 -18.49 -21.02
N PRO A 40 21.77 -17.95 -21.59
CA PRO A 40 23.09 -18.51 -21.41
C PRO A 40 23.88 -18.12 -20.17
N ASN A 41 23.67 -17.06 -19.43
CA ASN A 41 24.46 -16.81 -18.19
C ASN A 41 24.24 -15.43 -17.53
N PRO A 42 23.14 -15.17 -16.82
CA PRO A 42 22.97 -13.91 -16.11
C PRO A 42 24.01 -13.78 -14.99
N LYS A 43 24.49 -12.55 -14.74
CA LYS A 43 25.29 -12.27 -13.55
C LYS A 43 24.49 -12.65 -12.31
N LYS A 44 25.09 -13.44 -11.43
CA LYS A 44 24.47 -13.92 -10.20
C LYS A 44 25.28 -13.49 -8.98
N PHE A 45 24.56 -13.15 -7.91
CA PHE A 45 25.13 -12.70 -6.66
C PHE A 45 24.55 -13.50 -5.49
N ASP A 46 25.35 -13.70 -4.46
CA ASP A 46 24.90 -14.33 -3.21
C ASP A 46 24.24 -13.33 -2.28
N LEU A 47 24.64 -12.05 -2.39
CA LEU A 47 24.14 -10.97 -1.56
C LEU A 47 23.99 -9.67 -2.37
N VAL A 48 22.84 -9.03 -2.24
CA VAL A 48 22.61 -7.67 -2.76
C VAL A 48 22.18 -6.76 -1.62
N ILE A 49 22.84 -5.61 -1.47
CA ILE A 49 22.48 -4.56 -0.51
C ILE A 49 22.31 -3.26 -1.28
N ALA A 50 21.13 -2.60 -1.15
CA ALA A 50 20.90 -1.39 -1.90
C ALA A 50 19.91 -0.41 -1.24
N ASN A 51 20.13 0.87 -1.57
CA ASN A 51 19.20 1.97 -1.43
C ASN A 51 18.94 2.54 -2.84
N PRO A 52 17.92 2.07 -3.54
CA PRO A 52 17.64 2.46 -4.92
C PRO A 52 16.99 3.85 -4.99
N PRO A 53 16.98 4.49 -6.17
CA PRO A 53 16.27 5.76 -6.34
C PRO A 53 14.74 5.62 -6.21
N TYR A 54 14.09 6.55 -5.48
CA TYR A 54 12.63 6.56 -5.23
C TYR A 54 11.91 7.47 -6.21
N MET A 55 12.11 7.28 -7.48
CA MET A 55 11.57 8.16 -8.52
C MET A 55 10.50 7.42 -9.36
N LYS A 56 9.38 8.11 -9.61
CA LYS A 56 8.42 7.67 -10.63
C LYS A 56 8.98 7.93 -12.01
N ILE A 57 8.78 6.98 -12.91
CA ILE A 57 9.14 7.10 -14.32
C ILE A 57 7.89 6.94 -15.20
N ALA A 58 8.00 7.38 -16.44
CA ALA A 58 6.94 7.21 -17.42
C ALA A 58 6.75 5.73 -17.79
N LYS A 59 5.59 5.37 -18.31
CA LYS A 59 5.29 3.98 -18.72
C LYS A 59 6.15 3.52 -19.89
N ASP A 60 6.59 4.46 -20.70
CA ASP A 60 7.42 4.29 -21.90
C ASP A 60 8.90 4.56 -21.63
N ALA A 61 9.28 4.78 -20.36
CA ALA A 61 10.68 4.89 -20.01
C ALA A 61 11.42 3.58 -20.31
N PRO A 62 12.70 3.65 -20.75
CA PRO A 62 13.47 2.46 -21.11
C PRO A 62 13.49 1.38 -20.00
N GLU A 63 13.61 1.78 -18.74
CA GLU A 63 13.60 0.87 -17.59
C GLU A 63 12.25 0.18 -17.39
N ALA A 64 11.14 0.88 -17.67
CA ALA A 64 9.81 0.31 -17.60
C ALA A 64 9.57 -0.70 -18.74
N LEU A 65 10.06 -0.38 -19.94
CA LEU A 65 9.97 -1.26 -21.11
C LEU A 65 10.87 -2.49 -20.97
N ALA A 66 11.97 -2.39 -20.23
CA ALA A 66 12.85 -3.51 -19.93
C ALA A 66 12.22 -4.57 -19.01
N MET A 67 11.20 -4.20 -18.21
CA MET A 67 10.59 -5.06 -17.17
C MET A 67 9.05 -4.95 -17.18
N PRO A 68 8.38 -5.29 -18.31
CA PRO A 68 6.93 -5.12 -18.45
C PRO A 68 6.12 -6.04 -17.53
N ASP A 69 6.67 -7.18 -17.16
CA ASP A 69 6.05 -8.20 -16.30
C ASP A 69 5.85 -7.75 -14.85
N VAL A 70 6.60 -6.76 -14.37
CA VAL A 70 6.46 -6.20 -13.01
C VAL A 70 5.75 -4.86 -12.99
N CYS A 71 5.47 -4.26 -14.15
CA CYS A 71 4.88 -2.93 -14.27
C CYS A 71 3.35 -2.98 -14.41
N TYR A 72 2.66 -2.15 -13.62
CA TYR A 72 1.25 -1.84 -13.81
C TYR A 72 1.05 -0.32 -13.70
N GLY A 73 0.76 0.32 -14.81
CA GLY A 73 0.69 1.78 -14.85
C GLY A 73 2.08 2.44 -14.93
N ALA A 74 2.25 3.64 -14.37
CA ALA A 74 3.52 4.35 -14.32
C ALA A 74 4.37 3.82 -13.16
N PRO A 75 5.51 3.17 -13.43
CA PRO A 75 6.29 2.53 -12.38
C PRO A 75 7.13 3.51 -11.57
N ASN A 76 7.69 3.00 -10.48
CA ASN A 76 8.72 3.66 -9.68
C ASN A 76 10.01 2.85 -9.76
N LEU A 77 11.14 3.49 -9.90
CA LEU A 77 12.43 2.82 -10.11
C LEU A 77 12.76 1.83 -8.99
N TYR A 78 12.47 2.13 -7.71
CA TYR A 78 12.88 1.29 -6.60
C TYR A 78 12.40 -0.17 -6.73
N PHE A 79 11.17 -0.40 -7.19
CA PHE A 79 10.69 -1.78 -7.30
C PHE A 79 11.23 -2.50 -8.55
N LEU A 80 11.60 -1.77 -9.60
CA LEU A 80 12.32 -2.35 -10.73
C LEU A 80 13.72 -2.82 -10.29
N PHE A 81 14.42 -2.01 -9.46
CA PHE A 81 15.69 -2.40 -8.84
C PHE A 81 15.55 -3.66 -7.97
N VAL A 82 14.50 -3.74 -7.14
CA VAL A 82 14.23 -4.92 -6.32
C VAL A 82 14.00 -6.16 -7.20
N SER A 83 13.18 -6.05 -8.25
CA SER A 83 12.89 -7.17 -9.14
C SER A 83 14.12 -7.60 -9.93
N MET A 84 14.91 -6.66 -10.46
CA MET A 84 16.15 -6.97 -11.17
C MET A 84 17.17 -7.64 -10.23
N SER A 85 17.25 -7.18 -8.97
CA SER A 85 18.16 -7.80 -7.99
C SER A 85 17.71 -9.21 -7.62
N LEU A 86 16.41 -9.43 -7.47
CA LEU A 86 15.87 -10.77 -7.22
C LEU A 86 16.18 -11.73 -8.40
N PHE A 87 16.07 -11.24 -9.63
CA PHE A 87 16.51 -11.96 -10.82
C PHE A 87 18.00 -12.31 -10.76
N ASN A 88 18.86 -11.37 -10.36
CA ASN A 88 20.32 -11.53 -10.30
C ASN A 88 20.82 -12.28 -9.07
N LEU A 89 19.98 -12.67 -8.11
CA LEU A 89 20.40 -13.52 -7.01
C LEU A 89 20.58 -14.97 -7.44
N ASN A 90 21.57 -15.64 -6.86
CA ASN A 90 21.66 -17.09 -6.82
C ASN A 90 20.48 -17.68 -6.04
N ASP A 91 20.16 -18.94 -6.28
CA ASP A 91 19.25 -19.69 -5.43
C ASP A 91 19.76 -19.67 -3.99
N LEU A 92 18.85 -19.38 -3.04
CA LEU A 92 19.15 -19.14 -1.63
C LEU A 92 19.95 -17.86 -1.35
N GLY A 93 20.31 -17.06 -2.35
CA GLY A 93 20.91 -15.75 -2.19
C GLY A 93 19.98 -14.78 -1.46
N GLU A 94 20.56 -13.78 -0.85
CA GLU A 94 19.85 -12.83 0.01
C GLU A 94 19.96 -11.40 -0.52
N MET A 95 18.93 -10.60 -0.28
CA MET A 95 19.03 -9.16 -0.51
C MET A 95 18.46 -8.35 0.66
N VAL A 96 19.07 -7.18 0.88
CA VAL A 96 18.63 -6.20 1.88
C VAL A 96 18.41 -4.87 1.19
N TYR A 97 17.21 -4.34 1.30
CA TYR A 97 16.79 -3.11 0.66
C TYR A 97 16.16 -2.14 1.65
N ILE A 98 16.49 -0.86 1.55
CA ILE A 98 15.70 0.21 2.15
C ILE A 98 14.85 0.83 1.04
N ILE A 99 13.52 0.78 1.18
CA ILE A 99 12.56 1.21 0.15
C ILE A 99 11.28 1.80 0.76
N PRO A 100 10.53 2.63 0.01
CA PRO A 100 9.22 3.08 0.44
C PRO A 100 8.27 1.92 0.72
N ARG A 101 7.44 2.04 1.76
CA ARG A 101 6.47 0.98 2.13
C ARG A 101 5.23 0.89 1.23
N SER A 102 5.02 1.83 0.30
CA SER A 102 3.81 1.92 -0.52
C SER A 102 3.50 0.65 -1.34
N TRP A 103 4.50 -0.15 -1.67
CA TRP A 103 4.32 -1.39 -2.42
C TRP A 103 3.57 -2.47 -1.63
N THR A 104 3.55 -2.39 -0.31
CA THR A 104 2.98 -3.45 0.54
C THR A 104 1.48 -3.62 0.38
N SER A 105 0.74 -2.55 -0.03
CA SER A 105 -0.72 -2.58 -0.15
C SER A 105 -1.28 -1.84 -1.38
N GLY A 106 -0.52 -0.97 -2.01
CA GLY A 106 -1.00 -0.17 -3.14
C GLY A 106 -1.42 -1.03 -4.34
N ALA A 107 -2.54 -0.67 -4.98
CA ALA A 107 -3.06 -1.39 -6.16
C ALA A 107 -2.09 -1.38 -7.35
N TYR A 108 -1.33 -0.29 -7.51
CA TYR A 108 -0.29 -0.16 -8.53
C TYR A 108 0.83 -1.20 -8.43
N PHE A 109 1.05 -1.74 -7.24
CA PHE A 109 2.13 -2.70 -6.98
C PHE A 109 1.67 -4.15 -7.01
N LYS A 110 0.43 -4.43 -7.42
CA LYS A 110 -0.10 -5.79 -7.46
C LYS A 110 0.75 -6.72 -8.32
N GLN A 111 1.14 -6.28 -9.53
CA GLN A 111 1.95 -7.09 -10.44
C GLN A 111 3.35 -7.31 -9.88
N PHE A 112 3.97 -6.26 -9.36
CA PHE A 112 5.25 -6.35 -8.67
C PHE A 112 5.20 -7.34 -7.49
N ARG A 113 4.19 -7.23 -6.58
CA ARG A 113 4.06 -8.16 -5.44
C ARG A 113 3.92 -9.60 -5.90
N LYS A 114 3.10 -9.84 -6.91
CA LYS A 114 2.91 -11.19 -7.45
C LYS A 114 4.25 -11.76 -7.91
N ARG A 115 4.98 -11.05 -8.77
CA ARG A 115 6.27 -11.49 -9.28
C ARG A 115 7.31 -11.66 -8.17
N PHE A 116 7.35 -10.72 -7.22
CA PHE A 116 8.26 -10.77 -6.09
C PHE A 116 8.09 -12.03 -5.24
N PHE A 117 6.86 -12.40 -4.91
CA PHE A 117 6.57 -13.57 -4.08
C PHE A 117 6.55 -14.90 -4.84
N GLU A 118 6.65 -14.90 -6.15
CA GLU A 118 6.92 -16.10 -6.95
C GLU A 118 8.37 -16.56 -6.82
N GLU A 119 9.31 -15.64 -6.65
CA GLU A 119 10.75 -15.93 -6.63
C GLU A 119 11.41 -15.76 -5.27
N GLY A 120 10.82 -14.97 -4.38
CA GLY A 120 11.44 -14.61 -3.11
C GLY A 120 10.48 -14.65 -1.93
N VAL A 121 11.06 -14.75 -0.75
CA VAL A 121 10.34 -14.70 0.52
C VAL A 121 10.92 -13.60 1.41
N LEU A 122 10.05 -12.91 2.14
CA LEU A 122 10.45 -11.97 3.17
C LEU A 122 10.89 -12.74 4.43
N GLU A 123 12.12 -12.53 4.87
CA GLU A 123 12.63 -13.09 6.13
C GLU A 123 12.55 -12.07 7.26
N HIS A 124 12.73 -10.78 6.94
CA HIS A 124 12.73 -9.72 7.95
C HIS A 124 12.16 -8.42 7.36
N ILE A 125 11.38 -7.71 8.17
CA ILE A 125 10.93 -6.34 7.91
C ILE A 125 11.33 -5.48 9.09
N HIS A 126 12.03 -4.37 8.83
CA HIS A 126 12.30 -3.35 9.83
C HIS A 126 11.45 -2.10 9.54
N LEU A 127 10.76 -1.61 10.56
CA LEU A 127 9.85 -0.46 10.49
C LEU A 127 10.39 0.70 11.32
N PHE A 128 10.39 1.88 10.73
CA PHE A 128 10.59 3.13 11.46
C PHE A 128 9.22 3.67 11.90
N VAL A 129 8.98 3.79 13.20
CA VAL A 129 7.68 4.19 13.75
C VAL A 129 7.42 5.69 13.55
N SER A 130 8.45 6.54 13.70
CA SER A 130 8.35 7.97 13.43
C SER A 130 8.44 8.27 11.93
N ARG A 131 7.49 9.07 11.42
CA ARG A 131 7.47 9.49 10.01
C ARG A 131 8.54 10.50 9.65
N ASP A 132 8.90 11.36 10.60
CA ASP A 132 9.62 12.60 10.33
C ASP A 132 11.14 12.47 10.54
N LYS A 133 11.61 11.37 11.15
CA LYS A 133 13.01 11.25 11.63
C LYS A 133 13.92 10.40 10.76
N VAL A 134 13.45 9.84 9.64
CA VAL A 134 14.29 8.93 8.84
C VAL A 134 15.13 9.67 7.80
N PHE A 135 14.61 10.74 7.21
CA PHE A 135 15.27 11.57 6.21
C PHE A 135 15.04 13.07 6.46
N GLU A 136 15.25 13.54 7.71
CA GLU A 136 15.06 14.94 8.10
C GLU A 136 15.86 15.94 7.24
N LYS A 137 17.02 15.53 6.73
CA LYS A 137 17.89 16.38 5.92
C LYS A 137 17.52 16.46 4.44
N GLU A 138 16.68 15.56 3.95
CA GLU A 138 16.43 15.39 2.50
C GLU A 138 15.01 15.77 2.07
N SER A 139 14.18 16.32 2.97
CA SER A 139 12.77 16.72 2.70
C SER A 139 11.92 15.61 2.06
N VAL A 140 12.29 14.33 2.23
CA VAL A 140 11.59 13.18 1.68
C VAL A 140 10.58 12.67 2.70
N LEU A 141 9.34 13.07 2.55
CA LEU A 141 8.18 12.61 3.35
C LEU A 141 7.73 11.16 3.01
N GLN A 142 8.65 10.30 2.60
CA GLN A 142 8.31 8.91 2.28
C GLN A 142 8.61 7.99 3.46
N GLU A 143 7.56 7.30 3.94
CA GLU A 143 7.72 6.25 4.94
C GLU A 143 8.46 5.06 4.31
N THR A 144 9.72 4.85 4.74
CA THR A 144 10.57 3.75 4.27
C THR A 144 10.56 2.59 5.24
N ILE A 145 10.91 1.42 4.72
CA ILE A 145 11.12 0.18 5.47
C ILE A 145 12.41 -0.47 4.99
N ILE A 146 13.04 -1.26 5.85
CA ILE A 146 14.12 -2.16 5.41
C ILE A 146 13.54 -3.56 5.30
N ILE A 147 13.82 -4.23 4.20
CA ILE A 147 13.42 -5.62 3.97
C ILE A 147 14.64 -6.50 3.78
N LYS A 148 14.62 -7.70 4.36
CA LYS A 148 15.51 -8.80 4.01
C LYS A 148 14.69 -9.86 3.28
N VAL A 149 15.18 -10.25 2.11
CA VAL A 149 14.54 -11.20 1.22
C VAL A 149 15.52 -12.32 0.90
N LYS A 150 15.02 -13.54 0.82
CA LYS A 150 15.76 -14.69 0.34
C LYS A 150 15.15 -15.19 -0.96
N LYS A 151 15.97 -15.50 -1.96
CA LYS A 151 15.52 -16.09 -3.21
C LYS A 151 15.22 -17.57 -2.99
N THR A 152 13.96 -17.90 -2.81
CA THR A 152 13.46 -19.26 -2.63
C THR A 152 11.95 -19.30 -2.77
N ALA A 153 11.41 -20.42 -3.22
CA ALA A 153 9.97 -20.66 -3.20
C ALA A 153 9.47 -21.21 -1.85
N THR A 154 10.37 -21.60 -0.95
CA THR A 154 10.01 -22.18 0.35
C THR A 154 9.70 -21.09 1.36
N LYS A 155 8.43 -20.94 1.71
CA LYS A 155 7.99 -19.96 2.71
C LYS A 155 8.44 -20.38 4.11
N PRO A 156 8.99 -19.46 4.91
CA PRO A 156 9.28 -19.73 6.31
C PRO A 156 7.97 -19.75 7.14
N ASN A 157 7.97 -20.45 8.26
CA ASN A 157 6.82 -20.46 9.18
C ASN A 157 6.54 -19.06 9.77
N ASN A 158 7.62 -18.31 10.03
CA ASN A 158 7.54 -16.99 10.65
C ASN A 158 8.41 -16.00 9.89
N ILE A 159 8.01 -14.74 9.95
CA ILE A 159 8.80 -13.58 9.54
C ILE A 159 9.28 -12.82 10.78
N THR A 160 10.50 -12.33 10.76
CA THR A 160 11.02 -11.45 11.81
C THR A 160 10.59 -10.02 11.53
N ILE A 161 10.08 -9.33 12.52
CA ILE A 161 9.73 -7.92 12.45
C ILE A 161 10.52 -7.18 13.51
N SER A 162 11.12 -6.06 13.14
CA SER A 162 11.78 -5.18 14.09
C SER A 162 11.33 -3.75 13.90
N THR A 163 11.34 -2.99 14.99
CA THR A 163 10.91 -1.59 14.98
C THR A 163 11.90 -0.72 15.74
N THR A 164 12.12 0.51 15.26
CA THR A 164 12.78 1.61 15.95
C THR A 164 11.97 2.88 15.82
N GLN A 165 12.23 3.86 16.67
CA GLN A 165 11.58 5.17 16.53
C GLN A 165 12.14 5.94 15.33
N SER A 166 13.45 5.83 15.09
CA SER A 166 14.15 6.54 14.01
C SER A 166 15.29 5.69 13.45
N ASN A 167 16.05 6.27 12.52
CA ASN A 167 17.25 5.68 11.95
C ASN A 167 18.51 5.80 12.85
N SER A 168 18.39 6.46 14.01
CA SER A 168 19.52 6.69 14.93
C SER A 168 19.46 5.86 16.22
N ASP A 169 18.40 5.07 16.45
CA ASP A 169 18.16 4.33 17.69
C ASP A 169 18.10 2.80 17.54
N PHE A 170 18.87 2.26 16.60
CA PHE A 170 18.92 0.80 16.35
C PHE A 170 19.32 -0.05 17.57
N SER A 171 20.02 0.54 18.54
CA SER A 171 20.33 -0.12 19.81
C SER A 171 19.09 -0.46 20.64
N ASN A 172 18.02 0.31 20.49
CA ASN A 172 16.76 0.17 21.23
C ASN A 172 15.65 -0.51 20.39
N ARG A 173 16.06 -1.28 19.36
CA ARG A 173 15.09 -1.95 18.49
C ARG A 173 14.28 -2.99 19.24
N THR A 174 12.99 -2.99 19.02
CA THR A 174 12.11 -4.10 19.40
C THR A 174 12.11 -5.15 18.30
N VAL A 175 12.15 -6.44 18.65
CA VAL A 175 12.17 -7.55 17.70
C VAL A 175 11.15 -8.59 18.13
N PHE A 176 10.32 -9.05 17.20
CA PHE A 176 9.38 -10.16 17.40
C PHE A 176 9.19 -10.98 16.12
N LYS A 177 8.57 -12.13 16.24
CA LYS A 177 8.20 -13.00 15.12
C LYS A 177 6.69 -13.05 14.97
N ALA A 178 6.22 -13.06 13.72
CA ALA A 178 4.81 -13.25 13.38
C ALA A 178 4.67 -14.37 12.34
N PRO A 179 3.55 -15.11 12.30
CA PRO A 179 3.31 -16.12 11.28
C PRO A 179 3.40 -15.49 9.88
N TYR A 180 4.09 -16.16 8.96
CA TYR A 180 4.32 -15.63 7.61
C TYR A 180 3.01 -15.29 6.89
N ASP A 181 2.03 -16.22 6.91
CA ASP A 181 0.76 -16.05 6.22
C ASP A 181 -0.16 -15.00 6.89
N THR A 182 0.14 -14.58 8.13
CA THR A 182 -0.52 -13.42 8.75
C THR A 182 0.00 -12.12 8.16
N ILE A 183 1.28 -12.04 7.88
CA ILE A 183 1.94 -10.84 7.37
C ILE A 183 1.81 -10.72 5.85
N VAL A 184 2.03 -11.82 5.11
CA VAL A 184 1.87 -11.86 3.64
C VAL A 184 0.59 -12.60 3.33
N ASN A 185 -0.47 -11.87 3.00
CA ASN A 185 -1.81 -12.44 2.95
C ASN A 185 -2.58 -12.12 1.65
N GLY A 186 -3.50 -13.03 1.34
CA GLY A 186 -4.43 -12.92 0.23
C GLY A 186 -3.80 -13.16 -1.15
N LYS A 187 -4.66 -13.34 -2.16
CA LYS A 187 -4.25 -13.61 -3.55
C LYS A 187 -3.47 -12.45 -4.21
N ASP A 188 -3.54 -11.26 -3.64
CA ASP A 188 -2.81 -10.07 -4.11
C ASP A 188 -1.51 -9.85 -3.32
N CYS A 189 -1.14 -10.79 -2.44
CA CYS A 189 0.07 -10.78 -1.64
C CYS A 189 0.28 -9.46 -0.88
N TYR A 190 -0.76 -8.97 -0.19
CA TYR A 190 -0.62 -7.80 0.68
C TYR A 190 0.35 -8.10 1.81
N VAL A 191 1.16 -7.09 2.16
CA VAL A 191 2.09 -7.19 3.30
C VAL A 191 1.61 -6.27 4.41
N TYR A 192 1.17 -6.85 5.51
CA TYR A 192 0.71 -6.10 6.67
C TYR A 192 1.90 -5.65 7.51
N LEU A 193 2.00 -4.34 7.74
CA LEU A 193 3.09 -3.74 8.51
C LEU A 193 2.63 -3.55 9.96
N VAL A 194 2.92 -4.54 10.79
CA VAL A 194 2.61 -4.52 12.23
C VAL A 194 3.82 -4.03 13.02
N THR A 195 3.58 -3.24 14.06
CA THR A 195 4.62 -2.60 14.86
C THR A 195 4.88 -3.30 16.19
N ASN A 196 3.99 -4.20 16.59
CA ASN A 196 4.06 -4.98 17.83
C ASN A 196 3.36 -6.33 17.67
N LYS A 197 3.53 -7.18 18.68
CA LYS A 197 2.96 -8.52 18.68
C LYS A 197 1.43 -8.51 18.75
N ASP A 198 0.84 -7.58 19.49
CA ASP A 198 -0.62 -7.51 19.68
C ASP A 198 -1.32 -7.23 18.33
N GLU A 199 -0.76 -6.34 17.50
CA GLU A 199 -1.27 -6.11 16.14
C GLU A 199 -1.18 -7.37 15.28
N ALA A 200 -0.10 -8.14 15.38
CA ALA A 200 0.05 -9.40 14.65
C ALA A 200 -0.96 -10.46 15.13
N ASP A 201 -1.21 -10.55 16.43
CA ASP A 201 -2.18 -11.50 17.02
C ASP A 201 -3.62 -11.12 16.63
N ILE A 202 -3.95 -9.84 16.59
CA ILE A 202 -5.24 -9.34 16.07
C ILE A 202 -5.43 -9.73 14.60
N LEU A 203 -4.43 -9.48 13.74
CA LEU A 203 -4.49 -9.86 12.33
C LEU A 203 -4.63 -11.38 12.16
N ASN A 204 -3.89 -12.17 12.95
CA ASN A 204 -4.00 -13.62 12.92
C ASN A 204 -5.42 -14.07 13.32
N THR A 205 -6.05 -13.40 14.27
CA THR A 205 -7.45 -13.67 14.66
C THR A 205 -8.41 -13.31 13.53
N LEU A 206 -8.23 -12.14 12.89
CA LEU A 206 -9.05 -11.71 11.76
C LEU A 206 -8.92 -12.66 10.56
N ASN A 207 -7.71 -13.17 10.28
CA ASN A 207 -7.47 -14.11 9.18
C ASN A 207 -8.14 -15.49 9.38
N ARG A 208 -8.62 -15.79 10.60
CA ARG A 208 -9.42 -17.00 10.87
C ARG A 208 -10.89 -16.85 10.48
N LEU A 209 -11.34 -15.62 10.24
CA LEU A 209 -12.70 -15.41 9.75
C LEU A 209 -12.81 -15.98 8.34
N SER A 210 -13.81 -16.84 8.13
CA SER A 210 -14.04 -17.52 6.84
C SER A 210 -14.58 -16.57 5.77
N ASP A 211 -15.28 -15.52 6.22
CA ASP A 211 -16.05 -14.65 5.35
C ASP A 211 -15.38 -13.29 5.10
N THR A 212 -15.62 -12.79 3.90
CA THR A 212 -15.25 -11.45 3.44
C THR A 212 -16.51 -10.69 3.04
N LEU A 213 -16.44 -9.37 2.95
CA LEU A 213 -17.57 -8.59 2.46
C LEU A 213 -18.15 -9.16 1.15
N PRO A 214 -17.36 -9.49 0.12
CA PRO A 214 -17.91 -10.09 -1.10
C PRO A 214 -18.57 -11.46 -0.90
N SER A 215 -18.04 -12.33 -0.01
CA SER A 215 -18.61 -13.67 0.21
C SER A 215 -20.00 -13.63 0.85
N ILE A 216 -20.27 -12.59 1.65
CA ILE A 216 -21.57 -12.35 2.29
C ILE A 216 -22.48 -11.39 1.48
N GLY A 217 -22.13 -11.13 0.21
CA GLY A 217 -22.96 -10.30 -0.68
C GLY A 217 -22.83 -8.80 -0.46
N LEU A 218 -21.79 -8.34 0.24
CA LEU A 218 -21.52 -6.93 0.46
C LEU A 218 -20.37 -6.42 -0.44
N ARG A 219 -20.40 -5.13 -0.73
CA ARG A 219 -19.36 -4.46 -1.52
C ARG A 219 -18.98 -3.14 -0.87
N MET A 220 -17.67 -2.87 -0.81
CA MET A 220 -17.17 -1.57 -0.41
C MET A 220 -16.70 -0.79 -1.63
N LYS A 221 -17.16 0.45 -1.75
CA LYS A 221 -16.73 1.40 -2.79
C LYS A 221 -16.23 2.68 -2.15
N THR A 222 -15.35 3.38 -2.85
CA THR A 222 -14.95 4.74 -2.49
C THR A 222 -16.03 5.72 -2.94
N GLY A 223 -16.25 6.77 -2.15
CA GLY A 223 -17.19 7.84 -2.47
C GLY A 223 -16.92 8.45 -3.85
N LEU A 224 -17.99 8.84 -4.51
CA LEU A 224 -18.05 9.09 -5.94
C LEU A 224 -17.53 10.49 -6.32
N THR A 225 -17.75 11.48 -5.44
CA THR A 225 -17.49 12.89 -5.74
C THR A 225 -16.12 13.33 -5.21
N VAL A 226 -15.31 13.86 -6.13
CA VAL A 226 -14.09 14.60 -5.80
C VAL A 226 -14.44 16.08 -5.84
N ASP A 227 -14.65 16.69 -4.68
CA ASP A 227 -15.19 18.05 -4.50
C ASP A 227 -14.42 19.11 -5.30
N PHE A 228 -13.09 19.16 -5.23
CA PHE A 228 -12.29 20.14 -5.95
C PHE A 228 -12.35 20.02 -7.48
N ARG A 229 -12.79 18.87 -8.02
CA ARG A 229 -13.00 18.65 -9.46
C ARG A 229 -14.40 19.01 -9.96
N ASN A 230 -15.35 19.12 -9.02
CA ASN A 230 -16.77 19.32 -9.31
C ASN A 230 -17.30 20.60 -8.65
N ARG A 231 -16.47 21.63 -8.45
CA ARG A 231 -16.81 22.85 -7.69
C ARG A 231 -18.08 23.53 -8.19
N GLU A 232 -18.29 23.57 -9.49
CA GLU A 232 -19.44 24.23 -10.11
C GLU A 232 -20.77 23.53 -9.78
N ALA A 233 -20.72 22.23 -9.48
CA ALA A 233 -21.88 21.43 -9.12
C ALA A 233 -22.23 21.52 -7.62
N LEU A 234 -21.34 22.04 -6.77
CA LEU A 234 -21.53 22.06 -5.32
C LEU A 234 -22.48 23.18 -4.89
N ARG A 235 -23.30 22.90 -3.86
CA ARG A 235 -24.27 23.83 -3.28
C ARG A 235 -24.21 23.82 -1.78
N ASN A 236 -24.48 24.97 -1.16
CA ASN A 236 -24.53 25.10 0.30
C ASN A 236 -25.90 24.76 0.88
N ASN A 237 -26.95 24.92 0.10
CA ASN A 237 -28.32 24.70 0.53
C ASN A 237 -29.04 23.72 -0.38
N ALA A 238 -30.13 23.19 0.08
CA ALA A 238 -31.08 22.43 -0.74
C ALA A 238 -31.72 23.39 -1.77
N GLU A 239 -31.33 23.23 -3.03
CA GLU A 239 -31.92 23.90 -4.18
C GLU A 239 -32.71 22.88 -4.99
N GLU A 240 -33.43 23.33 -6.03
CA GLU A 240 -34.09 22.45 -6.97
C GLU A 240 -33.07 21.49 -7.62
N ASP A 241 -33.39 20.21 -7.69
CA ASP A 241 -32.51 19.14 -8.18
C ASP A 241 -31.23 18.88 -7.36
N ALA A 242 -31.05 19.55 -6.22
CA ALA A 242 -29.91 19.27 -5.36
C ALA A 242 -30.11 18.02 -4.52
N VAL A 243 -29.10 17.16 -4.49
CA VAL A 243 -29.07 15.96 -3.64
C VAL A 243 -28.01 16.08 -2.55
N PRO A 244 -28.17 15.39 -1.41
CA PRO A 244 -27.20 15.39 -0.34
C PRO A 244 -25.82 14.87 -0.81
N LEU A 245 -24.77 15.58 -0.42
CA LEU A 245 -23.37 15.17 -0.60
C LEU A 245 -22.74 14.91 0.78
N PHE A 246 -22.52 13.64 1.08
CA PHE A 246 -21.98 13.22 2.38
C PHE A 246 -20.47 13.31 2.45
N TYR A 247 -19.97 13.88 3.54
CA TYR A 247 -18.56 14.01 3.88
C TYR A 247 -18.23 13.22 5.15
N SER A 248 -16.94 13.03 5.43
CA SER A 248 -16.48 12.33 6.64
C SER A 248 -16.98 12.97 7.96
N GLN A 249 -17.29 14.28 7.96
CA GLN A 249 -17.84 15.02 9.10
C GLN A 249 -19.27 14.58 9.45
N HIS A 250 -20.03 14.04 8.51
CA HIS A 250 -21.37 13.50 8.76
C HIS A 250 -21.34 12.18 9.54
N ILE A 251 -20.18 11.50 9.61
CA ILE A 251 -20.03 10.27 10.39
C ILE A 251 -19.73 10.64 11.84
N GLN A 252 -20.73 10.50 12.71
CA GLN A 252 -20.65 10.90 14.12
C GLN A 252 -21.22 9.78 15.01
N ASN A 253 -20.42 9.30 15.96
CA ASN A 253 -20.86 8.33 16.98
C ASN A 253 -21.62 7.11 16.43
N GLY A 254 -21.12 6.53 15.32
CA GLY A 254 -21.73 5.35 14.70
C GLY A 254 -22.95 5.61 13.82
N LYS A 255 -23.31 6.87 13.61
CA LYS A 255 -24.46 7.29 12.80
C LYS A 255 -24.04 8.29 11.74
N VAL A 256 -24.83 8.39 10.68
CA VAL A 256 -24.74 9.49 9.71
C VAL A 256 -25.73 10.57 10.13
N VAL A 257 -25.22 11.77 10.33
CA VAL A 257 -26.01 12.98 10.67
C VAL A 257 -25.95 13.91 9.48
N PHE A 258 -27.09 14.44 9.05
CA PHE A 258 -27.21 15.36 7.93
C PHE A 258 -28.43 16.28 8.13
N PRO A 259 -28.34 17.57 7.83
CA PRO A 259 -27.11 18.33 7.57
C PRO A 259 -26.29 18.57 8.86
N VAL A 260 -25.01 18.97 8.73
CA VAL A 260 -24.17 19.38 9.88
C VAL A 260 -23.68 20.84 9.76
N GLY A 261 -24.16 21.57 8.77
CA GLY A 261 -23.82 22.98 8.54
C GLY A 261 -22.44 23.17 7.90
N LYS A 262 -21.94 22.16 7.21
CA LYS A 262 -20.71 22.24 6.43
C LYS A 262 -20.97 22.93 5.08
N GLU A 263 -20.01 23.70 4.57
CA GLU A 263 -20.07 24.18 3.19
C GLU A 263 -20.16 23.03 2.19
N HIS A 264 -20.99 23.21 1.17
CA HIS A 264 -21.14 22.28 0.05
C HIS A 264 -21.71 20.92 0.43
N GLU A 265 -22.74 20.91 1.30
CA GLU A 265 -23.42 19.67 1.69
C GLU A 265 -24.39 19.13 0.62
N TYR A 266 -24.50 19.82 -0.52
CA TYR A 266 -25.37 19.42 -1.64
C TYR A 266 -24.63 19.45 -2.97
N ILE A 267 -25.13 18.70 -3.93
CA ILE A 267 -24.61 18.68 -5.31
C ILE A 267 -25.78 18.67 -6.30
N VAL A 268 -25.65 19.47 -7.36
CA VAL A 268 -26.53 19.45 -8.54
C VAL A 268 -25.74 18.94 -9.72
N THR A 269 -26.08 17.77 -10.23
CA THR A 269 -25.34 17.17 -11.35
C THR A 269 -26.19 16.19 -12.16
N GLY A 270 -26.05 16.21 -13.47
CA GLY A 270 -26.57 15.19 -14.37
C GLY A 270 -25.62 14.01 -14.59
N GLN A 271 -24.44 14.01 -13.98
CA GLN A 271 -23.45 12.95 -14.13
C GLN A 271 -23.80 11.77 -13.23
N ARG A 272 -24.44 10.72 -13.78
CA ARG A 272 -24.82 9.50 -13.02
C ARG A 272 -23.67 8.85 -12.24
N GLY A 273 -22.42 9.01 -12.70
CA GLY A 273 -21.25 8.48 -12.00
C GLY A 273 -20.92 9.17 -10.68
N LEU A 274 -21.52 10.32 -10.38
CA LEU A 274 -21.38 11.06 -9.12
C LEU A 274 -22.52 10.80 -8.14
N LEU A 275 -23.56 10.10 -8.58
CA LEU A 275 -24.78 9.82 -7.84
C LEU A 275 -24.89 8.33 -7.50
N GLN A 276 -25.57 8.03 -6.44
CA GLN A 276 -25.94 6.68 -6.01
C GLN A 276 -27.38 6.68 -5.48
N GLU A 277 -28.04 5.56 -5.64
CA GLU A 277 -29.40 5.37 -5.16
C GLU A 277 -29.51 5.62 -3.66
N ASN A 278 -30.61 6.23 -3.22
CA ASN A 278 -30.88 6.47 -1.81
C ASN A 278 -31.37 5.18 -1.14
N THR A 279 -30.44 4.32 -0.72
CA THR A 279 -30.70 3.09 0.03
C THR A 279 -29.91 3.07 1.34
N ASN A 280 -30.03 2.02 2.14
CA ASN A 280 -29.25 1.91 3.38
C ASN A 280 -27.78 1.58 3.11
N TYR A 281 -26.88 2.25 3.79
CA TYR A 281 -25.43 2.09 3.69
C TYR A 281 -24.73 2.10 5.04
N LEU A 282 -23.59 1.43 5.12
CA LEU A 282 -22.61 1.70 6.15
C LEU A 282 -21.52 2.59 5.57
N PHE A 283 -21.41 3.84 6.05
CA PHE A 283 -20.32 4.74 5.68
C PHE A 283 -19.11 4.52 6.57
N VAL A 284 -17.92 4.58 5.99
CA VAL A 284 -16.65 4.38 6.69
C VAL A 284 -15.70 5.52 6.33
N LYS A 285 -15.14 6.20 7.31
CA LYS A 285 -14.11 7.21 7.04
C LYS A 285 -12.90 6.55 6.38
N ARG A 286 -12.49 7.08 5.25
CA ARG A 286 -11.33 6.59 4.52
C ARG A 286 -10.01 7.01 5.14
N PHE A 287 -9.99 8.16 5.78
CA PHE A 287 -8.81 8.74 6.44
C PHE A 287 -9.15 9.09 7.88
N THR A 288 -8.28 8.68 8.78
CA THR A 288 -8.31 9.03 10.21
C THR A 288 -6.90 9.43 10.63
N ALA A 289 -6.79 10.39 11.53
CA ALA A 289 -5.50 10.80 12.09
C ALA A 289 -4.91 9.68 12.96
N LYS A 290 -3.58 9.63 13.09
CA LYS A 290 -2.90 8.63 13.94
C LYS A 290 -3.29 8.76 15.40
N GLU A 291 -3.55 9.98 15.82
CA GLU A 291 -3.86 10.41 17.18
C GLU A 291 -5.31 10.09 17.57
N GLU A 292 -6.17 9.77 16.59
CA GLU A 292 -7.55 9.40 16.88
C GLU A 292 -7.60 8.03 17.57
N HIS A 293 -8.25 8.00 18.74
CA HIS A 293 -8.41 6.78 19.56
C HIS A 293 -9.08 5.63 18.78
N ARG A 294 -10.08 5.95 17.94
CA ARG A 294 -10.73 4.98 17.04
C ARG A 294 -10.27 5.22 15.60
N ARG A 295 -9.43 4.33 15.12
CA ARG A 295 -8.95 4.37 13.72
C ARG A 295 -10.02 3.97 12.71
N LEU A 296 -10.87 3.00 13.04
CA LEU A 296 -12.03 2.63 12.24
C LEU A 296 -13.26 3.40 12.71
N GLN A 297 -13.74 4.31 11.88
CA GLN A 297 -14.92 5.13 12.17
C GLN A 297 -15.99 4.91 11.11
N CYS A 298 -17.11 4.34 11.55
CA CYS A 298 -18.25 4.01 10.71
C CYS A 298 -19.47 4.81 11.12
N GLY A 299 -20.44 4.96 10.22
CA GLY A 299 -21.76 5.53 10.50
C GLY A 299 -22.85 4.86 9.67
N VAL A 300 -23.90 4.47 10.32
CA VAL A 300 -25.09 3.89 9.68
C VAL A 300 -25.88 4.99 8.99
N TYR A 301 -26.08 4.87 7.70
CA TYR A 301 -26.96 5.70 6.88
C TYR A 301 -28.25 4.94 6.60
N LEU A 302 -29.39 5.57 6.91
CA LEU A 302 -30.73 5.01 6.68
C LEU A 302 -31.50 5.90 5.70
N ALA A 303 -31.86 5.37 4.56
CA ALA A 303 -32.60 6.08 3.50
C ALA A 303 -33.92 6.69 4.01
N ARG A 304 -34.62 5.99 4.91
CA ARG A 304 -35.88 6.47 5.51
C ARG A 304 -35.79 7.79 6.28
N LYS A 305 -34.59 8.25 6.61
CA LYS A 305 -34.38 9.56 7.26
C LYS A 305 -34.34 10.71 6.26
N HIS A 306 -34.21 10.39 4.97
CA HIS A 306 -34.12 11.34 3.87
C HIS A 306 -35.00 10.88 2.71
N PRO A 307 -36.31 10.61 2.94
CA PRO A 307 -37.18 10.03 1.94
C PRO A 307 -37.49 10.96 0.77
N GLU A 308 -37.21 12.25 0.93
CA GLU A 308 -37.38 13.29 -0.09
C GLU A 308 -36.37 13.18 -1.24
N TYR A 309 -35.27 12.44 -1.08
CA TYR A 309 -34.26 12.26 -2.11
C TYR A 309 -34.32 10.87 -2.72
N ALA A 310 -34.34 10.78 -4.04
CA ALA A 310 -34.20 9.51 -4.76
C ALA A 310 -32.74 9.05 -4.87
N GLU A 311 -31.84 10.01 -4.90
CA GLU A 311 -30.40 9.80 -5.05
C GLU A 311 -29.62 10.61 -4.02
N ILE A 312 -28.41 10.17 -3.75
CA ILE A 312 -27.44 10.85 -2.88
C ILE A 312 -26.05 10.82 -3.51
N SER A 313 -25.12 11.58 -2.96
CA SER A 313 -23.71 11.51 -3.32
C SER A 313 -22.83 11.34 -2.10
N THR A 314 -21.64 10.78 -2.29
CA THR A 314 -20.63 10.61 -1.25
C THR A 314 -19.28 11.15 -1.72
N GLN A 315 -18.63 11.94 -0.89
CA GLN A 315 -17.32 12.51 -1.18
C GLN A 315 -16.22 11.43 -1.04
N ASN A 316 -15.17 11.53 -1.83
CA ASN A 316 -14.14 10.49 -1.96
C ASN A 316 -13.28 10.20 -0.71
N LYS A 317 -13.48 10.93 0.39
CA LYS A 317 -12.90 10.63 1.70
C LYS A 317 -13.77 9.71 2.56
N ILE A 318 -14.90 9.26 2.03
CA ILE A 318 -15.74 8.19 2.59
C ILE A 318 -15.58 6.95 1.72
N ASN A 319 -15.56 5.78 2.33
CA ASN A 319 -15.94 4.53 1.70
C ASN A 319 -17.39 4.21 2.13
N PHE A 320 -18.15 3.57 1.27
CA PHE A 320 -19.48 3.08 1.61
C PHE A 320 -19.61 1.59 1.29
N ILE A 321 -20.29 0.89 2.19
CA ILE A 321 -20.61 -0.54 2.04
C ILE A 321 -22.09 -0.64 1.65
N SER A 322 -22.34 -1.36 0.56
CA SER A 322 -23.67 -1.66 0.02
C SER A 322 -23.82 -3.16 -0.16
N GLY A 323 -25.06 -3.63 -0.19
CA GLY A 323 -25.39 -5.01 -0.57
C GLY A 323 -25.54 -5.18 -2.09
N LEU A 324 -25.61 -6.44 -2.54
CA LEU A 324 -26.11 -6.80 -3.87
C LEU A 324 -27.62 -6.54 -4.01
N ARG A 325 -28.31 -6.46 -2.88
CA ARG A 325 -29.70 -6.04 -2.70
C ARG A 325 -29.70 -4.93 -1.66
N GLU A 326 -30.83 -4.21 -1.55
CA GLU A 326 -30.99 -3.23 -0.47
C GLU A 326 -30.75 -3.89 0.90
N LEU A 327 -29.93 -3.23 1.73
CA LEU A 327 -29.61 -3.72 3.07
C LEU A 327 -30.75 -3.37 4.03
N SER A 328 -31.21 -4.37 4.77
CA SER A 328 -32.11 -4.10 5.90
C SER A 328 -31.36 -3.32 7.00
N GLU A 329 -32.10 -2.59 7.83
CA GLU A 329 -31.52 -1.85 8.95
C GLU A 329 -30.71 -2.75 9.89
N CYS A 330 -31.18 -3.97 10.14
CA CYS A 330 -30.45 -4.94 10.98
C CYS A 330 -29.09 -5.32 10.45
N VAL A 331 -28.88 -5.27 9.14
CA VAL A 331 -27.60 -5.63 8.51
C VAL A 331 -26.63 -4.46 8.54
N VAL A 332 -27.11 -3.21 8.50
CA VAL A 332 -26.21 -2.04 8.56
C VAL A 332 -25.87 -1.64 9.99
N TYR A 333 -26.65 -2.06 11.00
CA TYR A 333 -26.32 -1.93 12.42
C TYR A 333 -25.36 -3.03 12.88
#